data_2746aa14fa70e72075331a643da7be2c
#
_entry.id   2746aa14fa70e72075331a643da7be2c
#
_cell.length_a   1.000
_cell.length_b   1.000
_cell.length_c   1.000
_cell.angle_alpha   90.00
_cell.angle_beta   90.00
_cell.angle_gamma   90.00
#
_symmetry.space_group_name_H-M   'P 1'
#
loop_
_entity.id
_entity.type
_entity.pdbx_description
1 polymer ?
#
loop_
_entity_poly.entity_id
_entity_poly.type
_entity_poly.pdbx_seq_one_letter_code
_entity_poly.pdbx_strand_id
1 'polypeptide(L)' 'PSERRKGYATAMIALALDECRKLEIEKVLMVCNKENTGSAKSIQNNGGVLENEINVEGETVQRYWIQL' A
#
# COMPACT_ATOMS: atom_id res chain seq x y z
N PRO A 1 16.08 -1.30 -13.57
CA PRO A 1 14.67 -1.22 -13.97
C PRO A 1 13.70 -1.58 -12.86
N SER A 2 13.88 -2.72 -12.15
CA SER A 2 12.98 -3.09 -11.08
C SER A 2 13.04 -2.13 -9.90
N GLU A 3 14.23 -1.59 -9.62
CA GLU A 3 14.42 -0.62 -8.56
C GLU A 3 13.71 0.69 -8.86
N ARG A 4 13.72 1.11 -10.12
CA ARG A 4 13.01 2.30 -10.57
C ARG A 4 11.50 2.15 -10.40
N ARG A 5 10.99 0.94 -10.66
CA ARG A 5 9.56 0.66 -10.48
C ARG A 5 9.16 0.75 -9.02
N LYS A 6 10.00 0.26 -8.11
CA LYS A 6 9.73 0.34 -6.68
C LYS A 6 9.67 1.79 -6.20
N GLY A 7 10.62 2.61 -6.63
CA GLY A 7 10.60 4.04 -6.31
C GLY A 7 9.41 4.75 -6.90
N TYR A 8 9.04 4.40 -8.12
CA TYR A 8 7.89 4.97 -8.79
C TYR A 8 6.59 4.63 -8.06
N ALA A 9 6.41 3.36 -7.69
CA ALA A 9 5.22 2.92 -6.98
C ALA A 9 5.09 3.62 -5.62
N THR A 10 6.20 3.73 -4.88
CA THR A 10 6.22 4.43 -3.60
C THR A 10 5.81 5.90 -3.78
N ALA A 11 6.33 6.56 -4.81
CA ALA A 11 6.01 7.96 -5.10
C ALA A 11 4.55 8.12 -5.50
N MET A 12 4.00 7.19 -6.29
CA MET A 12 2.60 7.23 -6.70
C MET A 12 1.67 7.11 -5.50
N ILE A 13 1.98 6.20 -4.58
CA ILE A 13 1.20 6.04 -3.36
C ILE A 13 1.29 7.31 -2.51
N ALA A 14 2.48 7.89 -2.38
CA ALA A 14 2.67 9.11 -1.61
C ALA A 14 1.83 10.26 -2.16
N LEU A 15 1.76 10.41 -3.49
CA LEU A 15 0.92 11.43 -4.12
C LEU A 15 -0.56 11.20 -3.85
N ALA A 16 -1.00 9.94 -3.93
CA ALA A 16 -2.39 9.59 -3.65
C ALA A 16 -2.74 9.90 -2.18
N LEU A 17 -1.84 9.60 -1.26
CA LEU A 17 -2.04 9.88 0.15
C LEU A 17 -2.11 11.37 0.43
N ASP A 18 -1.31 12.16 -0.28
CA ASP A 18 -1.34 13.62 -0.16
C ASP A 18 -2.71 14.17 -0.55
N GLU A 19 -3.30 13.65 -1.62
CA GLU A 19 -4.66 14.00 -2.02
C GLU A 19 -5.69 13.60 -0.97
N CYS A 20 -5.51 12.43 -0.36
CA CYS A 20 -6.39 11.98 0.72
C CYS A 20 -6.30 12.92 1.92
N ARG A 21 -5.11 13.43 2.26
CA ARG A 21 -4.95 14.39 3.35
C ARG A 21 -5.70 15.68 3.06
N LYS A 22 -5.68 16.12 1.81
CA LYS A 22 -6.43 17.33 1.39
C LYS A 22 -7.93 17.15 1.54
N LEU A 23 -8.41 15.92 1.44
CA LEU A 23 -9.83 15.58 1.62
C LEU A 23 -10.17 15.28 3.09
N GLU A 24 -9.24 15.49 4.01
CA GLU A 24 -9.41 15.26 5.45
C GLU A 24 -9.69 13.80 5.79
N ILE A 25 -9.16 12.88 5.00
CA ILE A 25 -9.25 11.45 5.29
C ILE A 25 -8.16 11.11 6.33
N GLU A 26 -8.57 10.44 7.41
CA GLU A 26 -7.66 10.15 8.53
C GLU A 26 -6.78 8.94 8.29
N LYS A 27 -7.29 7.93 7.61
CA LYS A 27 -6.54 6.70 7.32
C LYS A 27 -7.05 6.07 6.04
N VAL A 28 -6.18 5.28 5.41
CA VAL A 28 -6.48 4.63 4.14
C VAL A 28 -6.16 3.14 4.25
N LEU A 29 -7.07 2.30 3.75
CA LEU A 29 -6.83 0.87 3.64
C LEU A 29 -6.28 0.59 2.26
N MET A 30 -5.12 -0.06 2.20
CA MET A 30 -4.53 -0.51 0.95
C MET A 30 -4.38 -2.02 0.97
N VAL A 31 -4.67 -2.64 -0.16
CA VAL A 31 -4.60 -4.09 -0.28
C VAL A 31 -3.65 -4.47 -1.41
N CYS A 32 -2.95 -5.58 -1.23
CA CYS A 32 -2.12 -6.14 -2.28
C CYS A 32 -2.04 -7.65 -2.12
N ASN A 33 -1.68 -8.34 -3.20
CA ASN A 33 -1.47 -9.77 -3.15
C ASN A 33 -0.19 -10.05 -2.35
N LYS A 34 -0.21 -11.06 -1.49
CA LYS A 34 0.95 -11.43 -0.66
C LYS A 34 2.20 -11.69 -1.50
N GLU A 35 2.02 -12.24 -2.70
CA GLU A 35 3.13 -12.52 -3.60
C GLU A 35 3.73 -11.27 -4.23
N ASN A 36 3.00 -10.16 -4.21
CA ASN A 36 3.47 -8.90 -4.77
C ASN A 36 4.28 -8.14 -3.73
N THR A 37 5.51 -8.59 -3.51
CA THR A 37 6.39 -8.01 -2.50
C THR A 37 6.75 -6.56 -2.80
N GLY A 38 6.81 -6.19 -4.07
CA GLY A 38 7.09 -4.80 -4.47
C GLY A 38 5.99 -3.85 -4.01
N SER A 39 4.72 -4.22 -4.22
CA SER A 39 3.59 -3.42 -3.75
C SER A 39 3.55 -3.34 -2.23
N ALA A 40 3.77 -4.47 -1.55
CA ALA A 40 3.79 -4.50 -0.10
C ALA A 40 4.86 -3.57 0.47
N LYS A 41 6.05 -3.59 -0.10
CA LYS A 41 7.14 -2.71 0.33
C LYS A 41 6.81 -1.24 0.08
N SER A 42 6.20 -0.93 -1.06
CA SER A 42 5.79 0.45 -1.38
C SER A 42 4.77 0.98 -0.37
N ILE A 43 3.82 0.13 0.01
CA ILE A 43 2.82 0.48 1.02
C ILE A 43 3.49 0.70 2.38
N GLN A 44 4.38 -0.22 2.77
CA GLN A 44 5.11 -0.11 4.05
C GLN A 44 6.00 1.13 4.08
N ASN A 45 6.65 1.47 2.96
CA ASN A 45 7.47 2.67 2.85
C ASN A 45 6.66 3.95 3.06
N ASN A 46 5.36 3.89 2.83
CA ASN A 46 4.45 5.01 3.08
C ASN A 46 3.75 4.92 4.44
N GLY A 47 4.26 4.08 5.33
CA GLY A 47 3.73 3.97 6.68
C GLY A 47 2.65 2.91 6.84
N GLY A 48 2.51 2.02 5.87
CA GLY A 48 1.51 0.96 5.94
C GLY A 48 1.82 -0.06 7.03
N VAL A 49 0.79 -0.41 7.79
CA VAL A 49 0.87 -1.42 8.84
C VAL A 49 -0.08 -2.55 8.48
N LEU A 50 0.43 -3.77 8.46
CA LEU A 50 -0.37 -4.94 8.12
C LEU A 50 -1.45 -5.15 9.18
N GLU A 51 -2.71 -5.16 8.75
CA GLU A 51 -3.83 -5.47 9.63
C GLU A 51 -4.09 -6.97 9.67
N ASN A 52 -4.25 -7.58 8.51
CA ASN A 52 -4.50 -9.01 8.40
C ASN A 52 -4.25 -9.49 6.98
N GLU A 53 -4.36 -10.80 6.82
CA GLU A 53 -4.33 -11.44 5.51
C GLU A 53 -5.64 -12.17 5.33
N ILE A 54 -6.20 -12.10 4.12
CA ILE A 54 -7.43 -12.82 3.79
C ILE A 54 -7.19 -13.67 2.55
N ASN A 55 -7.92 -14.77 2.45
CA ASN A 55 -7.82 -15.66 1.30
C ASN A 55 -9.00 -15.37 0.37
N VAL A 56 -8.69 -14.99 -0.87
CA VAL A 56 -9.70 -14.69 -1.90
C VAL A 56 -9.38 -15.55 -3.10
N GLU A 57 -10.27 -16.47 -3.41
CA GLU A 57 -10.16 -17.35 -4.58
C GLU A 57 -8.80 -18.05 -4.70
N GLY A 58 -8.29 -18.55 -3.57
CA GLY A 58 -7.03 -19.28 -3.52
C GLY A 58 -5.79 -18.40 -3.43
N GLU A 59 -5.95 -17.08 -3.42
CA GLU A 59 -4.85 -16.13 -3.28
C GLU A 59 -4.91 -15.45 -1.93
N THR A 60 -3.75 -15.22 -1.33
CA THR A 60 -3.65 -14.49 -0.07
C THR A 60 -3.48 -13.00 -0.36
N VAL A 61 -4.37 -12.21 0.18
CA VAL A 61 -4.35 -10.74 0.03
C VAL A 61 -4.01 -10.13 1.38
N GLN A 62 -3.06 -9.21 1.36
CA GLN A 62 -2.64 -8.48 2.56
C GLN A 62 -3.35 -7.14 2.62
N ARG A 63 -3.83 -6.77 3.80
CA ARG A 63 -4.53 -5.51 4.04
C ARG A 63 -3.68 -4.64 4.96
N TYR A 64 -3.39 -3.43 4.50
CA TYR A 64 -2.54 -2.48 5.21
C TYR A 64 -3.31 -1.21 5.52
N TRP A 65 -3.14 -0.69 6.74
CA TRP A 65 -3.63 0.63 7.09
C TRP A 65 -2.49 1.65 7.05
N ILE A 66 -2.77 2.80 6.46
CA ILE A 66 -1.85 3.93 6.46
C ILE A 66 -2.53 5.08 7.20
N GLN A 67 -1.90 5.52 8.28
CA GLN A 67 -2.38 6.66 9.07
C GLN A 67 -1.92 7.95 8.42
N LEU A 68 -2.83 8.86 8.16
CA LEU A 68 -2.52 10.15 7.50
C LEU A 68 -2.36 11.32 8.48
#